data_2c0faef8cb4856faeb670829f06a3bd4
#
_entry.id   2c0faef8cb4856faeb670829f06a3bd4
#
_cell.length_a   1.000
_cell.length_b   1.000
_cell.length_c   1.000
_cell.angle_alpha   90.00
_cell.angle_beta   90.00
_cell.angle_gamma   90.00
#
_symmetry.space_group_name_H-M   'P 1'
#
loop_
_entity.id
_entity.type
_entity.pdbx_description
1 polymer ?
#
loop_
_entity_poly.entity_id
_entity_poly.type
_entity_poly.pdbx_seq_one_letter_code
_entity_poly.pdbx_strand_id
1 'polypeptide(L)'
;MTQDLRNELEIALTNHNKKFEQLTQQAVNCENEEEKKSLFQKRWQFIHDYAQFLNDFVWNHKEILTPSVTILFDLVPNTVWNRMSEKSERIIVLINQQYKQNGFKR
;
A
#
# COMPACT_ATOMS: atom_id res chain seq x y z
N MET A 1 -3.18 -12.08 17.55
CA MET A 1 -3.36 -10.62 17.40
C MET A 1 -2.55 -10.06 16.28
N THR A 2 -1.19 -10.07 16.36
CA THR A 2 -0.33 -9.63 15.27
C THR A 2 -0.53 -10.44 13.99
N GLN A 3 -0.81 -11.72 14.14
CA GLN A 3 -1.07 -12.61 13.02
C GLN A 3 -2.35 -12.25 12.29
N ASP A 4 -3.38 -11.86 13.03
CA ASP A 4 -4.66 -11.43 12.44
C ASP A 4 -4.50 -10.11 11.70
N LEU A 5 -3.74 -9.17 12.26
CA LEU A 5 -3.48 -7.89 11.63
C LEU A 5 -2.67 -8.08 10.35
N ARG A 6 -1.67 -8.96 10.39
CA ARG A 6 -0.87 -9.29 9.22
C ARG A 6 -1.74 -9.90 8.11
N ASN A 7 -2.60 -10.84 8.47
CA ASN A 7 -3.50 -11.48 7.51
C ASN A 7 -4.48 -10.47 6.91
N GLU A 8 -5.03 -9.58 7.74
CA GLU A 8 -5.94 -8.53 7.29
C GLU A 8 -5.25 -7.64 6.24
N LEU A 9 -4.05 -7.19 6.53
CA LEU A 9 -3.30 -6.35 5.61
C LEU A 9 -2.93 -7.11 4.33
N GLU A 10 -2.51 -8.36 4.46
CA GLU A 10 -2.14 -9.18 3.30
C GLU A 10 -3.31 -9.36 2.34
N ILE A 11 -4.50 -9.66 2.87
CA ILE A 11 -5.70 -9.81 2.06
C ILE A 11 -6.05 -8.48 1.39
N ALA A 12 -6.01 -7.39 2.14
CA ALA A 12 -6.32 -6.06 1.62
C ALA A 12 -5.35 -5.66 0.51
N LEU A 13 -4.06 -5.89 0.69
CA LEU A 13 -3.04 -5.58 -0.31
C LEU A 13 -3.23 -6.42 -1.57
N THR A 14 -3.51 -7.70 -1.41
CA THR A 14 -3.75 -8.60 -2.54
C THR A 14 -4.91 -8.09 -3.38
N ASN A 15 -6.02 -7.74 -2.72
CA ASN A 15 -7.22 -7.26 -3.42
C ASN A 15 -7.00 -5.89 -4.08
N HIS A 16 -6.34 -4.98 -3.39
CA HIS A 16 -6.06 -3.65 -3.92
C HIS A 16 -5.06 -3.72 -5.10
N ASN A 17 -4.03 -4.52 -4.98
CA ASN A 17 -3.04 -4.67 -6.04
C ASN A 17 -3.64 -5.30 -7.29
N LYS A 18 -4.54 -6.27 -7.11
CA LYS A 18 -5.24 -6.89 -8.23
C LYS A 18 -6.09 -5.85 -8.98
N LYS A 19 -6.83 -5.03 -8.24
CA LYS A 19 -7.65 -3.98 -8.86
C LYS A 19 -6.79 -2.91 -9.52
N PHE A 20 -5.69 -2.53 -8.88
CA PHE A 20 -4.75 -1.57 -9.44
C PHE A 20 -4.22 -2.06 -10.79
N GLU A 21 -3.82 -3.32 -10.86
CA GLU A 21 -3.31 -3.92 -12.09
C GLU A 21 -4.39 -3.99 -13.17
N GLN A 22 -5.62 -4.37 -12.81
CA GLN A 22 -6.73 -4.41 -13.74
C GLN A 22 -7.02 -3.04 -14.35
N LEU A 23 -7.06 -2.01 -13.52
CA LEU A 23 -7.30 -0.64 -13.99
C LEU A 23 -6.17 -0.16 -14.89
N THR A 24 -4.93 -0.51 -14.55
CA THR A 24 -3.77 -0.16 -15.37
C THR A 24 -3.86 -0.81 -16.75
N GLN A 25 -4.16 -2.11 -16.80
CA GLN A 25 -4.28 -2.84 -18.05
C GLN A 25 -5.43 -2.30 -18.92
N GLN A 26 -6.56 -2.01 -18.31
CA GLN A 26 -7.69 -1.44 -19.04
C GLN A 26 -7.33 -0.10 -19.67
N ALA A 27 -6.65 0.77 -18.92
CA ALA A 27 -6.27 2.08 -19.41
C ALA A 27 -5.21 1.99 -20.51
N VAL A 28 -4.20 1.15 -20.33
CA VAL A 28 -3.10 0.99 -21.28
C VAL A 28 -3.59 0.38 -22.59
N ASN A 29 -4.52 -0.58 -22.52
CA ASN A 29 -5.00 -1.31 -23.69
C ASN A 29 -6.17 -0.62 -24.40
N CYS A 30 -6.70 0.46 -23.86
CA CYS A 30 -7.82 1.18 -24.47
C CYS A 30 -7.34 1.98 -25.68
N GLU A 31 -8.01 1.82 -26.81
CA GLU A 31 -7.66 2.51 -28.06
C GLU A 31 -8.40 3.86 -28.21
N ASN A 32 -9.56 4.00 -27.57
CA ASN A 32 -10.34 5.22 -27.63
C ASN A 32 -9.76 6.26 -26.68
N GLU A 33 -9.35 7.41 -27.22
CA GLU A 33 -8.67 8.46 -26.46
C GLU A 33 -9.51 9.00 -25.29
N GLU A 34 -10.80 9.24 -25.49
CA GLU A 34 -11.66 9.77 -24.44
C GLU A 34 -11.88 8.75 -23.33
N GLU A 35 -12.12 7.50 -23.73
CA GLU A 35 -12.32 6.41 -22.79
C GLU A 35 -11.03 6.13 -22.01
N LYS A 36 -9.89 6.15 -22.70
CA LYS A 36 -8.58 5.97 -22.09
C LYS A 36 -8.33 7.02 -21.02
N LYS A 37 -8.65 8.27 -21.32
CA LYS A 37 -8.52 9.38 -20.37
C LYS A 37 -9.38 9.16 -19.13
N SER A 38 -10.61 8.72 -19.33
CA SER A 38 -11.53 8.39 -18.25
C SER A 38 -10.99 7.25 -17.38
N LEU A 39 -10.42 6.22 -18.02
CA LEU A 39 -9.83 5.07 -17.30
C LEU A 39 -8.62 5.48 -16.48
N PHE A 40 -7.76 6.37 -17.00
CA PHE A 40 -6.64 6.88 -16.24
C PHE A 40 -7.10 7.75 -15.06
N GLN A 41 -8.19 8.47 -15.19
CA GLN A 41 -8.77 9.22 -14.07
C GLN A 41 -9.27 8.27 -12.98
N LYS A 42 -9.93 7.18 -13.36
CA LYS A 42 -10.39 6.17 -12.40
C LYS A 42 -9.21 5.51 -11.70
N ARG A 43 -8.16 5.21 -12.47
CA ARG A 43 -6.93 4.64 -11.91
C ARG A 43 -6.30 5.61 -10.90
N TRP A 44 -6.24 6.89 -11.25
CA TRP A 44 -5.70 7.93 -10.38
C TRP A 44 -6.49 8.04 -9.07
N GLN A 45 -7.81 8.02 -9.18
CA GLN A 45 -8.68 8.06 -8.01
C GLN A 45 -8.47 6.83 -7.13
N PHE A 46 -8.32 5.67 -7.74
CA PHE A 46 -8.08 4.45 -7.01
C PHE A 46 -6.73 4.48 -6.27
N ILE A 47 -5.70 5.02 -6.90
CA ILE A 47 -4.39 5.18 -6.27
C ILE A 47 -4.52 6.06 -5.01
N HIS A 48 -5.27 7.14 -5.13
CA HIS A 48 -5.52 8.03 -4.01
C HIS A 48 -6.26 7.32 -2.86
N ASP A 49 -7.31 6.59 -3.20
CA ASP A 49 -8.11 5.85 -2.22
C ASP A 49 -7.29 4.75 -1.55
N TYR A 50 -6.46 4.08 -2.31
CA TYR A 50 -5.58 3.03 -1.80
C TYR A 50 -4.57 3.63 -0.81
N ALA A 51 -3.93 4.74 -1.17
CA ALA A 51 -2.99 5.42 -0.27
C ALA A 51 -3.69 5.87 1.01
N GLN A 52 -4.92 6.38 0.90
CA GLN A 52 -5.69 6.80 2.06
C GLN A 52 -6.02 5.61 2.97
N PHE A 53 -6.40 4.49 2.38
CA PHE A 53 -6.64 3.27 3.14
C PHE A 53 -5.39 2.87 3.94
N LEU A 54 -4.22 2.93 3.32
CA LEU A 54 -2.97 2.56 3.99
C LEU A 54 -2.59 3.56 5.09
N ASN A 55 -2.81 4.85 4.86
CA ASN A 55 -2.59 5.86 5.88
C ASN A 55 -3.46 5.58 7.11
N ASP A 56 -4.74 5.31 6.87
CA ASP A 56 -5.67 5.01 7.96
C ASP A 56 -5.29 3.73 8.68
N PHE A 57 -4.85 2.72 7.94
CA PHE A 57 -4.41 1.47 8.54
C PHE A 57 -3.23 1.70 9.48
N VAL A 58 -2.22 2.44 9.05
CA VAL A 58 -1.05 2.74 9.87
C VAL A 58 -1.45 3.50 11.14
N TRP A 59 -2.28 4.53 10.98
CA TRP A 59 -2.68 5.35 12.12
C TRP A 59 -3.55 4.59 13.12
N ASN A 60 -4.47 3.77 12.62
CA ASN A 60 -5.38 3.01 13.49
C ASN A 60 -4.66 1.90 14.25
N HIS A 61 -3.52 1.43 13.76
CA HIS A 61 -2.82 0.30 14.34
C HIS A 61 -1.38 0.63 14.73
N LYS A 62 -1.01 1.90 14.78
CA LYS A 62 0.39 2.32 14.98
C LYS A 62 1.05 1.75 16.24
N GLU A 63 0.26 1.47 17.26
CA GLU A 63 0.80 0.97 18.53
C GLU A 63 1.05 -0.54 18.52
N ILE A 64 0.45 -1.24 17.58
CA ILE A 64 0.57 -2.70 17.49
C ILE A 64 1.23 -3.16 16.20
N LEU A 65 1.73 -2.24 15.39
CA LEU A 65 2.47 -2.57 14.18
C LEU A 65 3.80 -3.20 14.54
N THR A 66 4.08 -4.32 13.91
CA THR A 66 5.35 -5.05 14.09
C THR A 66 6.05 -5.14 12.74
N PRO A 67 7.35 -5.49 12.72
CA PRO A 67 8.06 -5.69 11.45
C PRO A 67 7.41 -6.73 10.55
N SER A 68 6.79 -7.76 11.13
CA SER A 68 6.11 -8.79 10.33
C SER A 68 4.92 -8.22 9.57
N VAL A 69 4.29 -7.15 10.08
CA VAL A 69 3.21 -6.46 9.40
C VAL A 69 3.76 -5.41 8.44
N THR A 70 4.69 -4.58 8.90
CA THR A 70 5.20 -3.46 8.11
C THR A 70 5.98 -3.90 6.86
N ILE A 71 6.56 -5.09 6.89
CA ILE A 71 7.27 -5.62 5.73
C ILE A 71 6.33 -5.83 4.54
N LEU A 72 5.03 -6.02 4.80
CA LEU A 72 4.04 -6.18 3.73
C LEU A 72 3.89 -4.92 2.89
N PHE A 73 4.30 -3.76 3.41
CA PHE A 73 4.27 -2.52 2.65
C PHE A 73 5.22 -2.53 1.45
N ASP A 74 6.16 -3.48 1.40
CA ASP A 74 6.99 -3.69 0.22
C ASP A 74 6.16 -4.14 -0.99
N LEU A 75 4.95 -4.68 -0.76
CA LEU A 75 4.03 -5.09 -1.82
C LEU A 75 3.23 -3.92 -2.38
N VAL A 76 3.29 -2.75 -1.75
CA VAL A 76 2.57 -1.57 -2.20
C VAL A 76 3.25 -0.99 -3.44
N PRO A 77 2.50 -0.76 -4.54
CA PRO A 77 3.09 -0.14 -5.74
C PRO A 77 3.70 1.22 -5.43
N ASN A 78 4.82 1.53 -6.05
CA ASN A 78 5.51 2.80 -5.81
C ASN A 78 4.63 4.02 -6.04
N THR A 79 3.74 3.94 -7.02
CA THR A 79 2.80 5.04 -7.32
C THR A 79 1.89 5.32 -6.13
N VAL A 80 1.45 4.27 -5.45
CA VAL A 80 0.61 4.39 -4.25
C VAL A 80 1.44 4.84 -3.06
N TRP A 81 2.62 4.26 -2.89
CA TRP A 81 3.53 4.62 -1.81
C TRP A 81 3.86 6.12 -1.83
N ASN A 82 4.08 6.67 -3.02
CA ASN A 82 4.39 8.08 -3.19
C ASN A 82 3.23 9.02 -2.82
N ARG A 83 2.03 8.47 -2.69
CA ARG A 83 0.83 9.22 -2.28
C ARG A 83 0.52 9.09 -0.80
N MET A 84 1.22 8.21 -0.09
CA MET A 84 1.02 8.06 1.35
C MET A 84 1.61 9.28 2.08
N SER A 85 1.06 9.57 3.25
CA SER A 85 1.55 10.69 4.06
C SER A 85 2.96 10.39 4.58
N GLU A 86 3.76 11.43 4.74
CA GLU A 86 5.11 11.31 5.30
C GLU A 86 5.08 10.69 6.70
N LYS A 87 4.06 11.01 7.48
CA LYS A 87 3.94 10.48 8.84
C LYS A 87 3.77 8.97 8.84
N SER A 88 2.90 8.47 7.96
CA SER A 88 2.69 7.03 7.82
C SER A 88 3.94 6.32 7.33
N GLU A 89 4.57 6.89 6.31
CA GLU A 89 5.81 6.36 5.76
C GLU A 89 6.92 6.30 6.82
N ARG A 90 7.05 7.35 7.61
CA ARG A 90 8.06 7.43 8.66
C ARG A 90 7.85 6.35 9.73
N ILE A 91 6.61 6.11 10.12
CA ILE A 91 6.29 5.06 11.09
C ILE A 91 6.74 3.69 10.57
N ILE A 92 6.42 3.38 9.32
CA ILE A 92 6.78 2.11 8.70
C ILE A 92 8.29 1.96 8.60
N VAL A 93 8.99 3.00 8.15
CA VAL A 93 10.44 2.99 7.99
C VAL A 93 11.13 2.80 9.33
N LEU A 94 10.68 3.50 10.37
CA LEU A 94 11.28 3.38 11.69
C LEU A 94 11.13 1.98 12.27
N ILE A 95 9.96 1.37 12.12
CA ILE A 95 9.74 0.01 12.60
C ILE A 95 10.66 -0.97 11.86
N ASN A 96 10.80 -0.82 10.55
CA ASN A 96 11.66 -1.69 9.75
C ASN A 96 13.14 -1.50 10.07
N GLN A 97 13.56 -0.27 10.34
CA GLN A 97 14.93 0.02 10.76
C GLN A 97 15.26 -0.62 12.10
N GLN A 98 14.35 -0.53 13.06
CA GLN A 98 14.53 -1.16 14.36
C GLN A 98 14.67 -2.68 14.23
N TYR A 99 13.85 -3.27 13.37
CA TYR A 99 13.93 -4.70 13.08
C TYR A 99 15.31 -5.07 12.51
N LYS A 100 15.79 -4.31 11.54
CA LYS A 100 17.09 -4.56 10.92
C LYS A 100 18.22 -4.44 11.93
N GLN A 101 18.16 -3.43 12.80
CA GLN A 101 19.19 -3.23 13.83
C GLN A 101 19.19 -4.36 14.85
N ASN A 102 18.04 -4.81 15.28
CA ASN A 102 17.91 -5.81 16.34
C ASN A 102 17.96 -7.24 15.79
N GLY A 103 17.41 -7.46 14.60
CA GLY A 103 17.31 -8.78 14.00
C GLY A 103 18.60 -9.32 13.44
N PHE A 104 19.53 -8.46 13.08
CA PHE A 104 20.80 -8.86 12.47
C PHE A 104 21.96 -8.92 13.46
N LYS A 105 21.72 -8.62 14.71
CA LYS A 105 22.74 -8.62 15.76
C LYS A 105 22.83 -9.95 16.49
N ARG A 106 22.51 -11.00 15.87
CA ARG A 106 22.59 -12.31 16.52
C ARG A 106 23.97 -12.91 16.46
#